data_8df730cbf2365c1ad5344edda48d7d57
#
_entry.id   8df730cbf2365c1ad5344edda48d7d57
#
_cell.length_a   1.000
_cell.length_b   1.000
_cell.length_c   1.000
_cell.angle_alpha   90.00
_cell.angle_beta   90.00
_cell.angle_gamma   90.00
#
_symmetry.space_group_name_H-M   'P 1'
#
loop_
_entity.id
_entity.type
_entity.pdbx_description
1 polymer ?
#
loop_
_entity_poly.entity_id
_entity_poly.type
_entity_poly.pdbx_seq_one_letter_code
_entity_poly.pdbx_strand_id
1 'polypeptide(L)'
;MSQKKKIKINIDAEETAKNENTEKPAPADEKPLESETGDAENSLKEMEAKLEVKEEAAKETYDRLLRVSADFENYKKRATREMEEFRKYANQSLLKEILSVVDNLELAINSSNDGEKTDKTLIEGLNLTLNEILRVFEKFDVKPIEARGKTFDPAYHEAVMREETDDYPENTVVSEFQKGYLIHDRLLRPAMVVVAMPKTTSRKDKKA
;
A
#
# COMPACT_ATOMS: atom_id res chain seq x y z
N MET A 1 20.20 16.17 14.32
CA MET A 1 20.46 16.07 15.78
C MET A 1 19.18 15.59 16.43
N SER A 2 19.10 14.32 16.73
CA SER A 2 17.89 13.68 17.29
C SER A 2 18.18 13.29 18.74
N GLN A 3 17.51 13.95 19.67
CA GLN A 3 17.64 13.69 21.10
C GLN A 3 16.82 12.45 21.47
N LYS A 4 17.52 11.39 21.83
CA LYS A 4 16.94 10.21 22.47
C LYS A 4 16.57 10.54 23.92
N LYS A 5 15.27 10.69 24.20
CA LYS A 5 14.74 10.77 25.55
C LYS A 5 14.75 9.36 26.17
N LYS A 6 15.68 9.13 27.10
CA LYS A 6 15.71 7.94 27.95
C LYS A 6 14.64 8.10 29.04
N ILE A 7 13.65 7.24 29.02
CA ILE A 7 12.67 7.07 30.11
C ILE A 7 13.38 6.23 31.18
N LYS A 8 13.67 6.84 32.33
CA LYS A 8 14.10 6.13 33.53
C LYS A 8 12.86 5.63 34.27
N ILE A 9 12.73 4.34 34.39
CA ILE A 9 11.75 3.70 35.28
C ILE A 9 12.39 3.65 36.65
N ASN A 10 11.87 4.44 37.61
CA ASN A 10 12.23 4.35 39.03
C ASN A 10 11.47 3.14 39.60
N ILE A 11 12.22 2.17 40.09
CA ILE A 11 11.72 1.10 40.94
C ILE A 11 12.07 1.53 42.36
N ASP A 12 11.09 2.06 43.08
CA ASP A 12 11.22 2.30 44.52
C ASP A 12 11.20 0.95 45.24
N ALA A 13 12.36 0.58 45.75
CA ALA A 13 12.51 -0.50 46.72
C ALA A 13 12.28 0.09 48.11
N GLU A 14 11.16 -0.27 48.71
CA GLU A 14 10.92 0.03 50.12
C GLU A 14 11.86 -0.77 51.00
N GLU A 15 12.67 -0.04 51.74
CA GLU A 15 13.62 -0.47 52.73
C GLU A 15 12.89 -0.88 54.02
N THR A 16 12.97 -2.16 54.39
CA THR A 16 12.48 -2.59 55.70
C THR A 16 13.51 -2.29 56.77
N ALA A 17 13.17 -1.33 57.61
CA ALA A 17 13.95 -0.96 58.79
C ALA A 17 13.92 -2.08 59.86
N LYS A 18 15.10 -2.47 60.31
CA LYS A 18 15.36 -3.28 61.49
C LYS A 18 14.94 -2.53 62.75
N ASN A 19 14.20 -3.17 63.61
CA ASN A 19 14.10 -2.75 64.99
C ASN A 19 14.50 -3.92 65.90
N GLU A 20 15.71 -3.84 66.46
CA GLU A 20 16.18 -4.68 67.54
C GLU A 20 15.61 -4.10 68.85
N ASN A 21 14.86 -4.89 69.58
CA ASN A 21 14.68 -4.63 71.00
C ASN A 21 14.74 -5.98 71.77
N THR A 22 15.81 -6.07 72.53
CA THR A 22 16.10 -7.15 73.51
C THR A 22 15.36 -6.89 74.80
N GLU A 23 14.46 -7.78 75.21
CA GLU A 23 14.15 -7.95 76.63
C GLU A 23 13.87 -9.43 76.98
N LYS A 24 14.38 -9.82 78.14
CA LYS A 24 14.54 -11.16 78.70
C LYS A 24 13.29 -11.60 79.46
N PRO A 25 13.18 -12.89 79.85
CA PRO A 25 11.93 -13.60 79.98
C PRO A 25 11.39 -13.70 81.38
N ALA A 26 10.12 -13.96 81.52
CA ALA A 26 9.50 -14.50 82.73
C ALA A 26 8.29 -15.41 82.32
N PRO A 27 7.79 -16.32 83.19
CA PRO A 27 7.69 -17.74 82.84
C PRO A 27 6.26 -18.23 82.53
N ALA A 28 6.26 -19.35 81.86
CA ALA A 28 5.26 -20.41 81.69
C ALA A 28 3.84 -20.22 82.25
N ASP A 29 2.89 -20.23 81.25
CA ASP A 29 1.59 -20.91 81.51
C ASP A 29 1.28 -21.76 80.25
N GLU A 30 1.21 -23.03 80.48
CA GLU A 30 0.83 -24.04 79.50
C GLU A 30 -0.67 -23.93 79.16
N LYS A 31 -0.96 -23.57 77.86
CA LYS A 31 -2.28 -23.77 77.25
C LYS A 31 -2.13 -24.70 76.08
N PRO A 32 -3.14 -25.52 75.79
CA PRO A 32 -2.99 -26.69 74.93
C PRO A 32 -2.73 -26.39 73.50
N LEU A 33 -1.82 -27.16 72.90
CA LEU A 33 -1.25 -27.01 71.54
C LEU A 33 -2.18 -27.47 70.40
N GLU A 34 -3.52 -27.48 70.58
CA GLU A 34 -4.44 -28.04 69.58
C GLU A 34 -5.20 -26.99 68.72
N SER A 35 -5.12 -25.70 69.04
CA SER A 35 -5.81 -24.67 68.25
C SER A 35 -4.96 -23.95 67.20
N GLU A 36 -3.63 -24.02 67.29
CA GLU A 36 -2.73 -23.28 66.37
C GLU A 36 -2.49 -23.99 65.04
N THR A 37 -2.68 -25.32 64.97
CA THR A 37 -2.49 -26.05 63.70
C THR A 37 -3.65 -25.89 62.72
N GLY A 38 -4.88 -25.71 63.20
CA GLY A 38 -6.04 -25.46 62.34
C GLY A 38 -6.05 -24.10 61.66
N ASP A 39 -5.60 -23.07 62.37
CA ASP A 39 -5.53 -21.71 61.82
C ASP A 39 -4.37 -21.55 60.80
N ALA A 40 -3.26 -22.25 61.03
CA ALA A 40 -2.15 -22.29 60.08
C ALA A 40 -2.50 -23.01 58.77
N GLU A 41 -3.22 -24.16 58.84
CA GLU A 41 -3.66 -24.86 57.65
C GLU A 41 -4.73 -24.09 56.84
N ASN A 42 -5.64 -23.38 57.48
CA ASN A 42 -6.60 -22.52 56.82
C ASN A 42 -5.92 -21.31 56.15
N SER A 43 -4.94 -20.71 56.79
CA SER A 43 -4.13 -19.62 56.20
C SER A 43 -3.33 -20.08 54.99
N LEU A 44 -2.76 -21.29 55.01
CA LEU A 44 -2.06 -21.88 53.89
C LEU A 44 -3.01 -22.13 52.70
N LYS A 45 -4.18 -22.68 52.92
CA LYS A 45 -5.20 -22.91 51.90
C LYS A 45 -5.70 -21.57 51.26
N GLU A 46 -5.87 -20.54 52.09
CA GLU A 46 -6.22 -19.21 51.57
C GLU A 46 -5.12 -18.60 50.73
N MET A 47 -3.84 -18.80 51.11
CA MET A 47 -2.71 -18.31 50.34
C MET A 47 -2.57 -19.09 49.01
N GLU A 48 -2.73 -20.39 49.02
CA GLU A 48 -2.73 -21.24 47.82
C GLU A 48 -3.85 -20.84 46.86
N ALA A 49 -5.07 -20.64 47.33
CA ALA A 49 -6.18 -20.14 46.51
C ALA A 49 -5.93 -18.74 45.90
N LYS A 50 -5.31 -17.84 46.70
CA LYS A 50 -4.92 -16.49 46.19
C LYS A 50 -3.79 -16.57 45.16
N LEU A 51 -2.90 -17.56 45.32
CA LEU A 51 -1.78 -17.79 44.40
C LEU A 51 -2.31 -18.33 43.06
N GLU A 52 -3.20 -19.32 43.12
CA GLU A 52 -3.86 -19.90 41.92
C GLU A 52 -4.63 -18.83 41.12
N VAL A 53 -5.43 -17.98 41.78
CA VAL A 53 -6.13 -16.85 41.13
C VAL A 53 -5.17 -15.86 40.52
N LYS A 54 -4.03 -15.59 41.16
CA LYS A 54 -2.99 -14.69 40.65
C LYS A 54 -2.25 -15.29 39.44
N GLU A 55 -1.96 -16.59 39.48
CA GLU A 55 -1.33 -17.30 38.36
C GLU A 55 -2.26 -17.36 37.14
N GLU A 56 -3.56 -17.62 37.36
CA GLU A 56 -4.54 -17.62 36.29
C GLU A 56 -4.69 -16.24 35.65
N ALA A 57 -4.78 -15.17 36.46
CA ALA A 57 -4.81 -13.81 36.00
C ALA A 57 -3.52 -13.40 35.26
N ALA A 58 -2.35 -13.85 35.73
CA ALA A 58 -1.08 -13.63 35.07
C ALA A 58 -1.02 -14.34 33.71
N LYS A 59 -1.53 -15.54 33.63
CA LYS A 59 -1.61 -16.34 32.40
C LYS A 59 -2.54 -15.70 31.37
N GLU A 60 -3.70 -15.26 31.82
CA GLU A 60 -4.66 -14.54 30.95
C GLU A 60 -4.07 -13.24 30.41
N THR A 61 -3.40 -12.45 31.27
CA THR A 61 -2.75 -11.22 30.84
C THR A 61 -1.58 -11.47 29.89
N TYR A 62 -0.82 -12.54 30.09
CA TYR A 62 0.25 -12.95 29.19
C TYR A 62 -0.28 -13.36 27.82
N ASP A 63 -1.33 -14.18 27.77
CA ASP A 63 -1.98 -14.60 26.51
C ASP A 63 -2.55 -13.39 25.76
N ARG A 64 -3.14 -12.44 26.51
CA ARG A 64 -3.61 -11.18 25.94
C ARG A 64 -2.46 -10.34 25.36
N LEU A 65 -1.34 -10.27 26.06
CA LEU A 65 -0.14 -9.57 25.60
C LEU A 65 0.41 -10.19 24.33
N LEU A 66 0.51 -11.53 24.25
CA LEU A 66 0.95 -12.23 23.05
C LEU A 66 0.04 -11.94 21.85
N ARG A 67 -1.27 -11.96 22.05
CA ARG A 67 -2.24 -11.64 21.00
C ARG A 67 -2.08 -10.22 20.51
N VAL A 68 -2.03 -9.24 21.42
CA VAL A 68 -1.86 -7.83 21.06
C VAL A 68 -0.51 -7.59 20.36
N SER A 69 0.55 -8.28 20.80
CA SER A 69 1.86 -8.19 20.15
C SER A 69 1.82 -8.72 18.71
N ALA A 70 1.16 -9.87 18.48
CA ALA A 70 0.98 -10.42 17.15
C ALA A 70 0.13 -9.51 16.24
N ASP A 71 -0.95 -8.96 16.77
CA ASP A 71 -1.81 -8.01 16.06
C ASP A 71 -1.04 -6.72 15.70
N PHE A 72 -0.21 -6.23 16.61
CA PHE A 72 0.64 -5.06 16.36
C PHE A 72 1.68 -5.31 15.26
N GLU A 73 2.32 -6.48 15.25
CA GLU A 73 3.25 -6.85 14.18
C GLU A 73 2.54 -6.96 12.83
N ASN A 74 1.37 -7.57 12.77
CA ASN A 74 0.57 -7.67 11.57
C ASN A 74 0.12 -6.29 11.08
N TYR A 75 -0.33 -5.42 11.98
CA TYR A 75 -0.67 -4.04 11.68
C TYR A 75 0.54 -3.28 11.10
N LYS A 76 1.71 -3.40 11.75
CA LYS A 76 2.94 -2.75 11.29
C LYS A 76 3.32 -3.20 9.87
N LYS A 77 3.27 -4.51 9.58
CA LYS A 77 3.54 -5.04 8.25
C LYS A 77 2.56 -4.50 7.21
N ARG A 78 1.27 -4.45 7.55
CA ARG A 78 0.23 -3.91 6.66
C ARG A 78 0.43 -2.43 6.43
N ALA A 79 0.61 -1.63 7.46
CA ALA A 79 0.82 -0.19 7.36
C ALA A 79 2.06 0.17 6.53
N THR A 80 3.14 -0.64 6.64
CA THR A 80 4.34 -0.44 5.82
C THR A 80 4.03 -0.66 4.33
N ARG A 81 3.31 -1.74 3.98
CA ARG A 81 2.90 -2.01 2.59
C ARG A 81 1.99 -0.91 2.03
N GLU A 82 0.97 -0.52 2.79
CA GLU A 82 0.06 0.56 2.41
C GLU A 82 0.81 1.89 2.17
N MET A 83 1.80 2.19 3.01
CA MET A 83 2.63 3.39 2.84
C MET A 83 3.52 3.32 1.60
N GLU A 84 4.09 2.16 1.28
CA GLU A 84 4.87 1.94 0.07
C GLU A 84 4.00 2.08 -1.19
N GLU A 85 2.82 1.48 -1.20
CA GLU A 85 1.84 1.63 -2.28
C GLU A 85 1.40 3.08 -2.43
N PHE A 86 1.08 3.75 -1.33
CA PHE A 86 0.74 5.16 -1.37
C PHE A 86 1.84 6.02 -2.00
N ARG A 87 3.11 5.78 -1.63
CA ARG A 87 4.26 6.51 -2.22
C ARG A 87 4.40 6.27 -3.73
N LYS A 88 4.16 5.03 -4.19
CA LYS A 88 4.23 4.69 -5.61
C LYS A 88 3.17 5.43 -6.44
N TYR A 89 1.95 5.56 -5.90
CA TYR A 89 0.81 6.06 -6.66
C TYR A 89 0.32 7.43 -6.21
N ALA A 90 1.00 8.10 -5.27
CA ALA A 90 0.61 9.42 -4.75
C ALA A 90 0.39 10.47 -5.87
N ASN A 91 1.20 10.39 -6.93
CA ASN A 91 1.18 11.35 -8.03
C ASN A 91 0.25 10.93 -9.19
N GLN A 92 -0.47 9.81 -9.07
CA GLN A 92 -1.30 9.27 -10.15
C GLN A 92 -2.30 10.28 -10.68
N SER A 93 -3.02 10.96 -9.80
CA SER A 93 -4.04 11.94 -10.19
C SER A 93 -3.43 13.13 -10.92
N LEU A 94 -2.33 13.68 -10.43
CA LEU A 94 -1.60 14.77 -11.05
C LEU A 94 -1.09 14.38 -12.44
N LEU A 95 -0.46 13.21 -12.55
CA LEU A 95 0.07 12.72 -13.83
C LEU A 95 -1.05 12.50 -14.85
N LYS A 96 -2.22 12.03 -14.42
CA LYS A 96 -3.39 11.87 -15.28
C LYS A 96 -3.86 13.21 -15.88
N GLU A 97 -3.87 14.28 -15.10
CA GLU A 97 -4.21 15.62 -15.61
C GLU A 97 -3.14 16.18 -16.58
N ILE A 98 -1.87 15.92 -16.29
CA ILE A 98 -0.77 16.35 -17.18
C ILE A 98 -0.83 15.64 -18.53
N LEU A 99 -1.35 14.41 -18.62
CA LEU A 99 -1.52 13.71 -19.90
C LEU A 99 -2.35 14.51 -20.92
N SER A 100 -3.34 15.25 -20.47
CA SER A 100 -4.14 16.10 -21.36
C SER A 100 -3.31 17.24 -22.00
N VAL A 101 -2.31 17.74 -21.28
CA VAL A 101 -1.36 18.75 -21.81
C VAL A 101 -0.43 18.12 -22.83
N VAL A 102 0.04 16.89 -22.57
CA VAL A 102 0.87 16.12 -23.51
C VAL A 102 0.11 15.87 -24.83
N ASP A 103 -1.15 15.44 -24.74
CA ASP A 103 -2.00 15.22 -25.91
C ASP A 103 -2.16 16.49 -26.75
N ASN A 104 -2.40 17.64 -26.10
CA ASN A 104 -2.53 18.90 -26.77
C ASN A 104 -1.20 19.35 -27.46
N LEU A 105 -0.05 19.06 -26.83
CA LEU A 105 1.26 19.31 -27.46
C LEU A 105 1.48 18.41 -28.67
N GLU A 106 1.16 17.12 -28.58
CA GLU A 106 1.25 16.17 -29.70
C GLU A 106 0.33 16.61 -30.85
N LEU A 107 -0.90 17.01 -30.54
CA LEU A 107 -1.84 17.53 -31.52
C LEU A 107 -1.30 18.80 -32.21
N ALA A 108 -0.73 19.75 -31.47
CA ALA A 108 -0.15 20.95 -31.99
C ALA A 108 1.03 20.66 -32.95
N ILE A 109 1.91 19.72 -32.57
CA ILE A 109 3.05 19.31 -33.40
C ILE A 109 2.54 18.64 -34.69
N ASN A 110 1.57 17.73 -34.62
CA ASN A 110 1.01 17.03 -35.77
C ASN A 110 0.31 18.03 -36.73
N SER A 111 -0.51 18.93 -36.20
CA SER A 111 -1.20 19.95 -36.99
C SER A 111 -0.23 20.94 -37.67
N SER A 112 0.90 21.19 -37.02
CA SER A 112 1.92 22.11 -37.58
C SER A 112 2.74 21.47 -38.70
N ASN A 113 2.88 20.13 -38.70
CA ASN A 113 3.58 19.42 -39.77
C ASN A 113 2.78 19.36 -41.08
N ASP A 114 1.45 19.49 -41.02
CA ASP A 114 0.57 19.49 -42.20
C ASP A 114 0.42 20.86 -42.86
N GLY A 115 0.97 21.95 -42.26
CA GLY A 115 0.87 23.32 -42.74
C GLY A 115 2.13 23.81 -43.44
N GLU A 116 1.99 24.28 -44.74
CA GLU A 116 3.09 24.74 -45.58
C GLU A 116 3.86 25.99 -45.05
N LYS A 117 3.42 26.60 -43.94
CA LYS A 117 3.98 27.87 -43.42
C LYS A 117 4.40 27.87 -41.97
N THR A 118 4.49 26.70 -41.33
CA THR A 118 4.83 26.65 -39.90
C THR A 118 6.35 26.83 -39.72
N ASP A 119 6.72 27.70 -38.78
CA ASP A 119 8.13 27.97 -38.45
C ASP A 119 8.75 26.70 -37.82
N LYS A 120 9.75 26.16 -38.53
CA LYS A 120 10.46 24.93 -38.06
C LYS A 120 11.06 25.10 -36.67
N THR A 121 11.49 26.30 -36.34
CA THR A 121 12.05 26.63 -35.02
C THR A 121 11.01 26.46 -33.91
N LEU A 122 9.74 26.79 -34.17
CA LEU A 122 8.65 26.62 -33.26
C LEU A 122 8.36 25.12 -33.02
N ILE A 123 8.33 24.31 -34.08
CA ILE A 123 8.12 22.87 -34.01
C ILE A 123 9.25 22.21 -33.23
N GLU A 124 10.50 22.60 -33.45
CA GLU A 124 11.66 22.12 -32.69
C GLU A 124 11.53 22.45 -31.19
N GLY A 125 11.11 23.67 -30.85
CA GLY A 125 10.86 24.08 -29.47
C GLY A 125 9.75 23.26 -28.79
N LEU A 126 8.65 22.99 -29.49
CA LEU A 126 7.56 22.13 -28.97
C LEU A 126 8.04 20.70 -28.76
N ASN A 127 8.81 20.14 -29.71
CA ASN A 127 9.37 18.78 -29.54
C ASN A 127 10.34 18.68 -28.34
N LEU A 128 11.18 19.70 -28.12
CA LEU A 128 12.06 19.76 -26.96
C LEU A 128 11.26 19.77 -25.67
N THR A 129 10.18 20.57 -25.61
CA THR A 129 9.30 20.62 -24.42
C THR A 129 8.60 19.30 -24.18
N LEU A 130 8.06 18.66 -25.22
CA LEU A 130 7.44 17.35 -25.13
C LEU A 130 8.44 16.29 -24.61
N ASN A 131 9.64 16.25 -25.18
CA ASN A 131 10.68 15.33 -24.76
C ASN A 131 11.08 15.52 -23.29
N GLU A 132 11.12 16.78 -22.82
CA GLU A 132 11.41 17.03 -21.40
C GLU A 132 10.29 16.54 -20.47
N ILE A 133 9.02 16.69 -20.87
CA ILE A 133 7.89 16.12 -20.12
C ILE A 133 7.98 14.59 -20.09
N LEU A 134 8.29 13.94 -21.21
CA LEU A 134 8.44 12.49 -21.28
C LEU A 134 9.59 11.99 -20.41
N ARG A 135 10.72 12.73 -20.34
CA ARG A 135 11.81 12.41 -19.39
C ARG A 135 11.38 12.51 -17.92
N VAL A 136 10.52 13.49 -17.62
CA VAL A 136 9.93 13.57 -16.26
C VAL A 136 9.04 12.35 -16.00
N PHE A 137 8.25 11.91 -16.97
CA PHE A 137 7.41 10.72 -16.84
C PHE A 137 8.25 9.47 -16.58
N GLU A 138 9.37 9.29 -17.27
CA GLU A 138 10.29 8.18 -17.03
C GLU A 138 10.81 8.15 -15.57
N LYS A 139 11.11 9.32 -14.98
CA LYS A 139 11.54 9.40 -13.57
C LYS A 139 10.47 8.92 -12.57
N PHE A 140 9.20 9.02 -12.94
CA PHE A 140 8.07 8.51 -12.15
C PHE A 140 7.59 7.12 -12.59
N ASP A 141 8.39 6.44 -13.41
CA ASP A 141 8.07 5.13 -14.00
C ASP A 141 6.72 5.11 -14.75
N VAL A 142 6.43 6.22 -15.45
CA VAL A 142 5.30 6.33 -16.37
C VAL A 142 5.78 5.96 -17.76
N LYS A 143 5.15 4.93 -18.35
CA LYS A 143 5.53 4.37 -19.66
C LYS A 143 4.35 4.43 -20.63
N PRO A 144 4.59 4.78 -21.91
CA PRO A 144 3.56 4.72 -22.94
C PRO A 144 3.22 3.25 -23.24
N ILE A 145 1.95 3.01 -23.55
CA ILE A 145 1.47 1.72 -24.06
C ILE A 145 1.64 1.75 -25.58
N GLU A 146 2.45 0.87 -26.12
CA GLU A 146 2.56 0.69 -27.57
C GLU A 146 1.38 -0.15 -28.04
N ALA A 147 0.37 0.46 -28.62
CA ALA A 147 -0.82 -0.26 -29.08
C ALA A 147 -0.78 -0.54 -30.59
N ARG A 148 -0.20 0.33 -31.42
CA ARG A 148 -0.23 0.23 -32.87
C ARG A 148 0.36 -1.09 -33.38
N GLY A 149 -0.39 -1.81 -34.22
CA GLY A 149 0.01 -3.09 -34.80
C GLY A 149 -0.09 -4.27 -33.85
N LYS A 150 -0.52 -4.06 -32.60
CA LYS A 150 -0.76 -5.15 -31.64
C LYS A 150 -2.23 -5.56 -31.63
N THR A 151 -2.50 -6.77 -31.15
CA THR A 151 -3.87 -7.25 -30.94
C THR A 151 -4.56 -6.38 -29.88
N PHE A 152 -5.82 -6.04 -30.12
CA PHE A 152 -6.63 -5.32 -29.16
C PHE A 152 -6.78 -6.08 -27.84
N ASP A 153 -6.47 -5.41 -26.74
CA ASP A 153 -6.63 -5.94 -25.39
C ASP A 153 -7.47 -4.95 -24.56
N PRO A 154 -8.67 -5.34 -24.12
CA PRO A 154 -9.55 -4.48 -23.33
C PRO A 154 -8.95 -3.99 -22.00
N ALA A 155 -7.90 -4.67 -21.48
CA ALA A 155 -7.24 -4.25 -20.24
C ALA A 155 -6.41 -2.97 -20.41
N TYR A 156 -5.92 -2.69 -21.63
CA TYR A 156 -5.02 -1.57 -21.92
C TYR A 156 -5.53 -0.63 -23.01
N HIS A 157 -6.48 -1.09 -23.83
CA HIS A 157 -6.97 -0.39 -25.00
C HIS A 157 -8.46 -0.09 -24.90
N GLU A 158 -8.86 1.08 -25.38
CA GLU A 158 -10.25 1.49 -25.56
C GLU A 158 -10.53 1.70 -27.04
N ALA A 159 -11.35 0.84 -27.65
CA ALA A 159 -11.72 0.93 -29.04
C ALA A 159 -12.75 2.03 -29.25
N VAL A 160 -12.36 3.15 -29.87
CA VAL A 160 -13.25 4.29 -30.16
C VAL A 160 -13.86 4.20 -31.55
N MET A 161 -13.17 3.54 -32.48
CA MET A 161 -13.60 3.39 -33.88
C MET A 161 -13.17 2.03 -34.42
N ARG A 162 -13.89 1.56 -35.41
CA ARG A 162 -13.53 0.37 -36.20
C ARG A 162 -13.35 0.77 -37.65
N GLU A 163 -12.30 0.27 -38.27
CA GLU A 163 -11.95 0.56 -39.65
C GLU A 163 -12.00 -0.74 -40.48
N GLU A 164 -12.73 -0.71 -41.61
CA GLU A 164 -12.76 -1.81 -42.56
C GLU A 164 -11.47 -1.79 -43.40
N THR A 165 -10.54 -2.66 -43.06
CA THR A 165 -9.27 -2.79 -43.80
C THR A 165 -8.87 -4.25 -43.95
N ASP A 166 -8.17 -4.54 -45.05
CA ASP A 166 -7.56 -5.85 -45.30
C ASP A 166 -6.04 -5.83 -44.96
N ASP A 167 -5.49 -4.69 -44.61
CA ASP A 167 -4.05 -4.51 -44.36
C ASP A 167 -3.60 -5.09 -43.00
N TYR A 168 -4.56 -5.25 -42.07
CA TYR A 168 -4.32 -5.78 -40.74
C TYR A 168 -5.27 -6.93 -40.43
N PRO A 169 -4.83 -7.94 -39.65
CA PRO A 169 -5.72 -8.99 -39.14
C PRO A 169 -6.89 -8.39 -38.34
N GLU A 170 -8.00 -9.10 -38.30
CA GLU A 170 -9.14 -8.73 -37.48
C GLU A 170 -8.73 -8.54 -35.99
N ASN A 171 -9.33 -7.56 -35.32
CA ASN A 171 -9.01 -7.16 -33.94
C ASN A 171 -7.56 -6.68 -33.71
N THR A 172 -6.89 -6.19 -34.74
CA THR A 172 -5.59 -5.54 -34.61
C THR A 172 -5.76 -4.02 -34.56
N VAL A 173 -4.95 -3.34 -33.76
CA VAL A 173 -4.92 -1.88 -33.65
C VAL A 173 -4.28 -1.29 -34.91
N VAL A 174 -5.06 -0.55 -35.70
CA VAL A 174 -4.61 0.13 -36.92
C VAL A 174 -3.87 1.42 -36.58
N SER A 175 -4.50 2.23 -35.73
CA SER A 175 -3.97 3.52 -35.33
C SER A 175 -4.35 3.85 -33.89
N GLU A 176 -3.55 4.74 -33.29
CA GLU A 176 -3.79 5.29 -31.96
C GLU A 176 -4.32 6.72 -32.12
N PHE A 177 -5.51 6.96 -31.60
CA PHE A 177 -6.08 8.28 -31.50
C PHE A 177 -5.49 9.07 -30.32
N GLN A 178 -5.26 8.36 -29.20
CA GLN A 178 -4.69 8.90 -27.98
C GLN A 178 -3.83 7.82 -27.29
N LYS A 179 -2.60 8.18 -26.93
CA LYS A 179 -1.66 7.25 -26.30
C LYS A 179 -2.13 6.84 -24.91
N GLY A 180 -2.03 5.56 -24.60
CA GLY A 180 -2.20 5.03 -23.28
C GLY A 180 -0.92 5.12 -22.44
N TYR A 181 -1.06 5.14 -21.11
CA TYR A 181 0.07 5.19 -20.19
C TYR A 181 -0.14 4.30 -18.98
N LEU A 182 0.95 3.70 -18.50
CA LEU A 182 1.06 2.94 -17.26
C LEU A 182 1.90 3.73 -16.27
N ILE A 183 1.57 3.65 -14.98
CA ILE A 183 2.42 4.09 -13.87
C ILE A 183 2.84 2.86 -13.09
N HIS A 184 4.12 2.51 -13.10
CA HIS A 184 4.62 1.23 -12.61
C HIS A 184 3.88 0.06 -13.28
N ASP A 185 3.08 -0.66 -12.52
CA ASP A 185 2.27 -1.82 -12.93
C ASP A 185 0.75 -1.51 -13.05
N ARG A 186 0.36 -0.24 -12.82
CA ARG A 186 -1.05 0.17 -12.84
C ARG A 186 -1.38 1.01 -14.06
N LEU A 187 -2.55 0.75 -14.64
CA LEU A 187 -3.08 1.55 -15.73
C LEU A 187 -3.39 2.98 -15.27
N LEU A 188 -2.77 3.97 -15.90
CA LEU A 188 -3.03 5.40 -15.69
C LEU A 188 -4.17 5.86 -16.60
N ARG A 189 -4.07 5.50 -17.90
CA ARG A 189 -5.08 5.77 -18.95
C ARG A 189 -4.96 4.72 -20.06
N PRO A 190 -6.08 4.12 -20.54
CA PRO A 190 -6.05 3.24 -21.70
C PRO A 190 -5.66 4.01 -22.98
N ALA A 191 -5.11 3.30 -23.95
CA ALA A 191 -4.90 3.86 -25.28
C ALA A 191 -6.23 3.86 -26.04
N MET A 192 -6.63 5.02 -26.58
CA MET A 192 -7.79 5.11 -27.46
C MET A 192 -7.36 4.73 -28.87
N VAL A 193 -7.94 3.66 -29.40
CA VAL A 193 -7.46 3.01 -30.63
C VAL A 193 -8.55 2.79 -31.64
N VAL A 194 -8.12 2.71 -32.91
CA VAL A 194 -8.93 2.23 -34.04
C VAL A 194 -8.57 0.79 -34.30
N VAL A 195 -9.60 -0.09 -34.38
CA VAL A 195 -9.43 -1.53 -34.52
C VAL A 195 -9.85 -1.98 -35.91
N ALA A 196 -9.04 -2.84 -36.53
CA ALA A 196 -9.33 -3.42 -37.83
C ALA A 196 -10.56 -4.37 -37.81
N MET A 197 -11.43 -4.17 -38.76
CA MET A 197 -12.49 -5.12 -39.08
C MET A 197 -12.29 -5.63 -40.52
N PRO A 198 -12.63 -6.92 -40.82
CA PRO A 198 -12.60 -7.39 -42.18
C PRO A 198 -13.66 -6.70 -43.03
N LYS A 199 -13.32 -6.32 -44.25
CA LYS A 199 -14.29 -5.75 -45.17
C LYS A 199 -15.44 -6.72 -45.38
N THR A 200 -16.64 -6.28 -45.04
CA THR A 200 -17.86 -7.03 -45.31
C THR A 200 -18.05 -7.06 -46.82
N THR A 201 -17.56 -8.10 -47.49
CA THR A 201 -17.94 -8.36 -48.88
C THR A 201 -19.46 -8.51 -48.91
N SER A 202 -20.13 -7.46 -49.34
CA SER A 202 -21.57 -7.45 -49.58
C SER A 202 -21.91 -8.61 -50.49
N ARG A 203 -22.48 -9.69 -49.92
CA ARG A 203 -23.14 -10.76 -50.67
C ARG A 203 -24.39 -10.20 -51.34
N LYS A 204 -24.20 -9.30 -52.30
CA LYS A 204 -25.19 -9.04 -53.35
C LYS A 204 -24.72 -9.77 -54.56
N ASP A 205 -25.61 -10.57 -55.11
CA ASP A 205 -25.58 -11.32 -56.37
C ASP A 205 -25.26 -12.81 -56.26
N LYS A 206 -26.23 -13.56 -55.68
CA LYS A 206 -26.63 -14.84 -56.20
C LYS A 206 -28.14 -14.97 -56.05
N LYS A 207 -28.89 -14.29 -56.96
CA LYS A 207 -30.21 -14.69 -57.41
C LYS A 207 -30.17 -14.55 -58.93
N ALA A 208 -29.93 -15.61 -59.57
CA ALA A 208 -30.37 -15.90 -60.93
C ALA A 208 -30.79 -17.39 -60.99
#